data_ca74d9780166c354531fcc8d5cdb3662
#
_entry.id   ca74d9780166c354531fcc8d5cdb3662
#
_cell.length_a   1.000
_cell.length_b   1.000
_cell.length_c   1.000
_cell.angle_alpha   90.00
_cell.angle_beta   90.00
_cell.angle_gamma   90.00
#
_symmetry.space_group_name_H-M   'P 1'
#
loop_
_entity.id
_entity.type
_entity.pdbx_description
1 polymer ?
#
loop_
_entity_poly.entity_id
_entity_poly.type
_entity_poly.pdbx_seq_one_letter_code
_entity_poly.pdbx_strand_id
1 'polypeptide(L)'
;QECDTTGITRPCTKHNWLVKDVNDLAEIMHKAFEVATTGRPGPVLVDIPKDIQFQKTKYKNFKKNKKLNGKSHDNFSQKNIDELIKLISRAKKPIFYTGGGVINSGPKASELLRELVYATGFPITSTLQGLGCFPADDNQFLGMLGMHGTYEANNAMYSCDLMINVGARFDDRITGKIDEFSPNSK
;
A
#
# COMPACT_ATOMS: atom_id res chain seq x y z
N GLN A 1 3.54 27.35 -25.92
CA GLN A 1 3.77 27.42 -24.48
C GLN A 1 2.50 27.18 -23.66
N GLU A 2 1.34 27.23 -24.30
CA GLU A 2 0.08 26.87 -23.66
C GLU A 2 -0.15 25.37 -23.81
N CYS A 3 -0.27 24.70 -22.67
CA CYS A 3 -0.42 23.25 -22.62
C CYS A 3 -1.51 22.90 -21.59
N ASP A 4 -2.43 22.00 -21.95
CA ASP A 4 -3.37 21.43 -20.97
C ASP A 4 -2.66 20.43 -20.06
N THR A 5 -1.86 20.95 -19.13
CA THR A 5 -1.08 20.15 -18.18
C THR A 5 -1.95 19.24 -17.34
N THR A 6 -3.13 19.73 -16.93
CA THR A 6 -4.08 18.94 -16.14
C THR A 6 -4.68 17.79 -16.95
N GLY A 7 -5.01 18.01 -18.21
CA GLY A 7 -5.50 16.98 -19.13
C GLY A 7 -4.45 15.90 -19.39
N ILE A 8 -3.22 16.31 -19.69
CA ILE A 8 -2.10 15.38 -19.96
C ILE A 8 -1.77 14.52 -18.74
N THR A 9 -1.79 15.10 -17.54
CA THR A 9 -1.36 14.40 -16.31
C THR A 9 -2.48 13.64 -15.61
N ARG A 10 -3.72 13.82 -16.00
CA ARG A 10 -4.87 13.14 -15.41
C ARG A 10 -4.74 11.62 -15.32
N PRO A 11 -4.29 10.89 -16.34
CA PRO A 11 -4.20 9.43 -16.27
C PRO A 11 -3.04 8.92 -15.40
N CYS A 12 -2.06 9.74 -15.05
CA CYS A 12 -0.87 9.33 -14.30
C CYS A 12 -0.73 9.97 -12.91
N THR A 13 -1.76 10.70 -12.47
CA THR A 13 -1.80 11.34 -11.14
C THR A 13 -3.04 10.91 -10.36
N LYS A 14 -2.97 10.98 -9.02
CA LYS A 14 -4.16 10.76 -8.17
C LYS A 14 -5.18 11.86 -8.34
N HIS A 15 -4.70 13.09 -8.48
CA HIS A 15 -5.51 14.27 -8.77
C HIS A 15 -4.64 15.40 -9.31
N ASN A 16 -5.25 16.32 -10.01
CA ASN A 16 -4.59 17.54 -10.47
C ASN A 16 -5.51 18.75 -10.32
N TRP A 17 -4.92 19.90 -10.10
CA TRP A 17 -5.61 21.18 -9.96
C TRP A 17 -5.00 22.20 -10.91
N LEU A 18 -5.88 22.98 -11.55
CA LEU A 18 -5.53 24.25 -12.18
C LEU A 18 -5.96 25.37 -11.24
N VAL A 19 -5.03 26.15 -10.72
CA VAL A 19 -5.31 27.28 -9.86
C VAL A 19 -5.86 28.44 -10.70
N LYS A 20 -7.09 28.85 -10.44
CA LYS A 20 -7.78 29.94 -11.17
C LYS A 20 -7.92 31.22 -10.33
N ASP A 21 -7.76 31.15 -9.02
CA ASP A 21 -7.80 32.27 -8.08
C ASP A 21 -6.67 32.10 -7.08
N VAL A 22 -5.86 33.16 -6.89
CA VAL A 22 -4.76 33.17 -5.93
C VAL A 22 -5.24 32.98 -4.48
N ASN A 23 -6.48 33.34 -4.16
CA ASN A 23 -7.08 33.15 -2.85
C ASN A 23 -7.27 31.66 -2.49
N ASP A 24 -7.38 30.78 -3.49
CA ASP A 24 -7.57 29.34 -3.30
C ASP A 24 -6.25 28.58 -3.25
N LEU A 25 -5.13 29.21 -3.64
CA LEU A 25 -3.84 28.56 -3.77
C LEU A 25 -3.43 27.83 -2.49
N ALA A 26 -3.52 28.48 -1.34
CA ALA A 26 -3.10 27.87 -0.07
C ALA A 26 -3.95 26.63 0.29
N GLU A 27 -5.27 26.70 0.07
CA GLU A 27 -6.16 25.57 0.32
C GLU A 27 -5.88 24.41 -0.66
N ILE A 28 -5.68 24.72 -1.93
CA ILE A 28 -5.34 23.72 -2.96
C ILE A 28 -4.03 23.02 -2.60
N MET A 29 -3.00 23.77 -2.17
CA MET A 29 -1.74 23.17 -1.75
C MET A 29 -1.92 22.22 -0.56
N HIS A 30 -2.69 22.59 0.46
CA HIS A 30 -2.99 21.70 1.58
C HIS A 30 -3.72 20.43 1.13
N LYS A 31 -4.74 20.57 0.27
CA LYS A 31 -5.47 19.42 -0.31
C LYS A 31 -4.56 18.54 -1.16
N ALA A 32 -3.62 19.12 -1.89
CA ALA A 32 -2.69 18.37 -2.73
C ALA A 32 -1.81 17.44 -1.87
N PHE A 33 -1.21 17.93 -0.79
CA PHE A 33 -0.44 17.10 0.14
C PHE A 33 -1.30 16.03 0.81
N GLU A 34 -2.53 16.37 1.19
CA GLU A 34 -3.47 15.42 1.75
C GLU A 34 -3.78 14.28 0.79
N VAL A 35 -4.19 14.60 -0.44
CA VAL A 35 -4.53 13.59 -1.45
C VAL A 35 -3.31 12.76 -1.81
N ALA A 36 -2.12 13.37 -1.92
CA ALA A 36 -0.88 12.65 -2.21
C ALA A 36 -0.58 11.55 -1.18
N THR A 37 -0.87 11.82 0.10
CA THR A 37 -0.50 10.94 1.22
C THR A 37 -1.64 10.05 1.74
N THR A 38 -2.90 10.34 1.40
CA THR A 38 -4.06 9.58 1.88
C THR A 38 -4.24 8.27 1.09
N GLY A 39 -4.56 7.18 1.78
CA GLY A 39 -4.71 5.86 1.19
C GLY A 39 -3.39 5.37 0.58
N ARG A 40 -3.42 4.86 -0.66
CA ARG A 40 -2.17 4.55 -1.36
C ARG A 40 -1.48 5.86 -1.76
N PRO A 41 -0.28 6.17 -1.26
CA PRO A 41 0.46 7.36 -1.66
C PRO A 41 0.71 7.39 -3.17
N GLY A 42 0.67 8.58 -3.76
CA GLY A 42 0.88 8.72 -5.20
C GLY A 42 0.96 10.20 -5.61
N PRO A 43 1.38 10.46 -6.85
CA PRO A 43 1.62 11.80 -7.33
C PRO A 43 0.34 12.61 -7.48
N VAL A 44 0.45 13.90 -7.24
CA VAL A 44 -0.54 14.92 -7.56
C VAL A 44 0.13 16.06 -8.30
N LEU A 45 -0.63 16.83 -9.04
CA LEU A 45 -0.12 18.00 -9.77
C LEU A 45 -0.92 19.23 -9.40
N VAL A 46 -0.24 20.35 -9.17
CA VAL A 46 -0.85 21.68 -9.04
C VAL A 46 -0.24 22.58 -10.11
N ASP A 47 -1.07 22.96 -11.09
CA ASP A 47 -0.72 23.90 -12.13
C ASP A 47 -1.04 25.31 -11.66
N ILE A 48 -0.03 26.17 -11.60
CA ILE A 48 -0.14 27.58 -11.15
C ILE A 48 0.21 28.47 -12.34
N PRO A 49 -0.80 28.96 -13.10
CA PRO A 49 -0.58 29.83 -14.24
C PRO A 49 0.21 31.10 -13.88
N LYS A 50 0.90 31.65 -14.87
CA LYS A 50 1.79 32.79 -14.70
C LYS A 50 1.05 34.03 -14.15
N ASP A 51 -0.16 34.29 -14.61
CA ASP A 51 -1.00 35.41 -14.14
C ASP A 51 -1.38 35.28 -12.67
N ILE A 52 -1.63 34.06 -12.20
CA ILE A 52 -1.88 33.77 -10.77
C ILE A 52 -0.63 34.03 -9.93
N GLN A 53 0.58 33.68 -10.44
CA GLN A 53 1.84 33.89 -9.72
C GLN A 53 2.17 35.37 -9.47
N PHE A 54 1.64 36.30 -10.28
CA PHE A 54 1.80 37.74 -10.10
C PHE A 54 0.73 38.39 -9.24
N GLN A 55 -0.33 37.69 -8.89
CA GLN A 55 -1.41 38.21 -8.07
C GLN A 55 -0.98 38.30 -6.59
N LYS A 56 -1.58 39.22 -5.87
CA LYS A 56 -1.34 39.41 -4.43
C LYS A 56 -2.57 38.97 -3.65
N THR A 57 -2.35 38.24 -2.57
CA THR A 57 -3.40 37.84 -1.63
C THR A 57 -2.92 38.01 -0.19
N LYS A 58 -3.86 38.08 0.75
CA LYS A 58 -3.54 38.00 2.17
C LYS A 58 -3.40 36.55 2.59
N TYR A 59 -2.25 36.18 3.14
CA TYR A 59 -2.03 34.84 3.67
C TYR A 59 -3.08 34.53 4.76
N LYS A 60 -3.78 33.42 4.57
CA LYS A 60 -4.70 32.86 5.56
C LYS A 60 -4.06 31.61 6.14
N ASN A 61 -3.85 31.58 7.45
CA ASN A 61 -3.32 30.40 8.11
C ASN A 61 -4.43 29.32 8.14
N PHE A 62 -4.29 28.29 7.34
CA PHE A 62 -5.19 27.15 7.38
C PHE A 62 -4.87 26.31 8.62
N LYS A 63 -5.77 26.29 9.58
CA LYS A 63 -5.69 25.32 10.68
C LYS A 63 -5.76 23.92 10.05
N LYS A 64 -4.69 23.14 10.24
CA LYS A 64 -4.70 21.70 9.88
C LYS A 64 -6.00 21.10 10.41
N ASN A 65 -6.88 20.67 9.53
CA ASN A 65 -8.02 19.87 9.96
C ASN A 65 -7.45 18.58 10.56
N LYS A 66 -7.49 18.46 11.89
CA LYS A 66 -7.00 17.30 12.65
C LYS A 66 -7.67 15.96 12.23
N LYS A 67 -8.64 16.00 11.31
CA LYS A 67 -9.41 14.82 10.88
C LYS A 67 -8.87 14.10 9.64
N LEU A 68 -7.73 14.54 9.11
CA LEU A 68 -7.14 13.95 7.90
C LEU A 68 -6.02 12.95 8.18
N ASN A 69 -5.75 12.63 9.42
CA ASN A 69 -5.18 11.33 9.71
C ASN A 69 -6.20 10.32 9.18
N GLY A 70 -5.85 9.66 8.07
CA GLY A 70 -6.62 8.53 7.57
C GLY A 70 -7.07 7.74 8.79
N LYS A 71 -8.34 7.34 8.84
CA LYS A 71 -8.84 6.54 9.95
C LYS A 71 -7.77 5.51 10.25
N SER A 72 -7.04 5.68 11.34
CA SER A 72 -6.26 4.57 11.84
C SER A 72 -7.33 3.50 12.04
N HIS A 73 -7.23 2.43 11.29
CA HIS A 73 -8.09 1.29 11.50
C HIS A 73 -7.66 0.59 12.80
N ASP A 74 -7.58 1.37 13.89
CA ASP A 74 -7.30 0.87 15.24
C ASP A 74 -8.49 0.06 15.80
N ASN A 75 -9.28 -0.51 14.92
CA ASN A 75 -10.30 -1.48 15.28
C ASN A 75 -9.71 -2.89 15.49
N PHE A 76 -8.54 -2.96 16.14
CA PHE A 76 -8.06 -4.21 16.68
C PHE A 76 -8.91 -4.56 17.91
N SER A 77 -10.01 -5.27 17.68
CA SER A 77 -10.70 -5.88 18.81
C SER A 77 -9.93 -7.12 19.25
N GLN A 78 -9.85 -7.36 20.55
CA GLN A 78 -9.23 -8.60 21.08
C GLN A 78 -9.86 -9.84 20.42
N LYS A 79 -11.14 -9.80 20.14
CA LYS A 79 -11.88 -10.85 19.43
C LYS A 79 -11.25 -11.19 18.07
N ASN A 80 -10.87 -10.18 17.28
CA ASN A 80 -10.25 -10.40 15.95
C ASN A 80 -8.87 -11.05 16.09
N ILE A 81 -8.12 -10.66 17.11
CA ILE A 81 -6.81 -11.27 17.44
C ILE A 81 -6.98 -12.73 17.82
N ASP A 82 -7.94 -13.03 18.69
CA ASP A 82 -8.23 -14.40 19.14
C ASP A 82 -8.68 -15.30 17.96
N GLU A 83 -9.47 -14.77 17.04
CA GLU A 83 -9.85 -15.46 15.81
C GLU A 83 -8.64 -15.72 14.89
N LEU A 84 -7.76 -14.74 14.70
CA LEU A 84 -6.52 -14.89 13.95
C LEU A 84 -5.62 -15.98 14.57
N ILE A 85 -5.42 -15.97 15.87
CA ILE A 85 -4.63 -16.99 16.59
C ILE A 85 -5.22 -18.39 16.38
N LYS A 86 -6.55 -18.52 16.44
CA LYS A 86 -7.22 -19.80 16.16
C LYS A 86 -7.02 -20.30 14.72
N LEU A 87 -7.02 -19.40 13.73
CA LEU A 87 -6.75 -19.76 12.34
C LEU A 87 -5.30 -20.22 12.20
N ILE A 88 -4.34 -19.46 12.73
CA ILE A 88 -2.91 -19.78 12.71
C ILE A 88 -2.64 -21.15 13.36
N SER A 89 -3.24 -21.42 14.53
CA SER A 89 -3.00 -22.68 15.27
C SER A 89 -3.60 -23.92 14.61
N ARG A 90 -4.53 -23.76 13.68
CA ARG A 90 -5.18 -24.88 12.96
C ARG A 90 -4.66 -25.11 11.56
N ALA A 91 -3.96 -24.13 11.01
CA ALA A 91 -3.41 -24.20 9.66
C ALA A 91 -2.36 -25.31 9.55
N LYS A 92 -2.41 -26.07 8.46
CA LYS A 92 -1.46 -27.12 8.13
C LYS A 92 -0.47 -26.70 7.06
N LYS A 93 -0.87 -25.77 6.20
CA LYS A 93 -0.06 -25.22 5.11
C LYS A 93 -0.21 -23.70 5.05
N PRO A 94 0.13 -22.98 6.13
CA PRO A 94 0.04 -21.53 6.17
C PRO A 94 1.13 -20.88 5.33
N ILE A 95 0.87 -19.67 4.83
CA ILE A 95 1.86 -18.85 4.14
C ILE A 95 1.65 -17.37 4.44
N PHE A 96 2.75 -16.64 4.65
CA PHE A 96 2.74 -15.18 4.65
C PHE A 96 2.85 -14.66 3.21
N TYR A 97 1.98 -13.72 2.88
CA TYR A 97 2.01 -13.00 1.62
C TYR A 97 2.23 -11.52 1.89
N THR A 98 3.36 -10.97 1.46
CA THR A 98 3.77 -9.62 1.82
C THR A 98 3.92 -8.69 0.62
N GLY A 99 3.77 -7.41 0.83
CA GLY A 99 3.84 -6.44 -0.24
C GLY A 99 4.43 -5.09 0.19
N GLY A 100 4.40 -4.14 -0.74
CA GLY A 100 4.93 -2.80 -0.57
C GLY A 100 4.36 -2.01 0.61
N GLY A 101 3.20 -2.42 1.15
CA GLY A 101 2.63 -1.82 2.36
C GLY A 101 3.54 -1.98 3.59
N VAL A 102 4.28 -3.08 3.70
CA VAL A 102 5.27 -3.28 4.77
C VAL A 102 6.41 -2.26 4.64
N ILE A 103 6.98 -2.14 3.43
CA ILE A 103 8.05 -1.18 3.14
C ILE A 103 7.59 0.26 3.43
N ASN A 104 6.39 0.62 2.96
CA ASN A 104 5.83 1.96 3.14
C ASN A 104 5.51 2.29 4.62
N SER A 105 5.35 1.28 5.47
CA SER A 105 5.14 1.45 6.91
C SER A 105 6.45 1.67 7.69
N GLY A 106 7.59 1.57 7.01
CA GLY A 106 8.92 1.86 7.57
C GLY A 106 9.64 0.66 8.18
N PRO A 107 10.89 0.85 8.64
CA PRO A 107 11.76 -0.23 9.08
C PRO A 107 11.18 -1.09 10.21
N LYS A 108 10.48 -0.47 11.15
CA LYS A 108 9.87 -1.19 12.30
C LYS A 108 8.82 -2.21 11.85
N ALA A 109 8.09 -1.94 10.77
CA ALA A 109 7.13 -2.89 10.21
C ALA A 109 7.83 -4.15 9.67
N SER A 110 8.98 -3.98 9.01
CA SER A 110 9.80 -5.10 8.52
C SER A 110 10.41 -5.91 9.68
N GLU A 111 10.83 -5.27 10.77
CA GLU A 111 11.30 -5.95 11.97
C GLU A 111 10.20 -6.81 12.60
N LEU A 112 9.01 -6.23 12.83
CA LEU A 112 7.86 -6.93 13.39
C LEU A 112 7.40 -8.09 12.50
N LEU A 113 7.45 -7.91 11.17
CA LEU A 113 7.15 -8.99 10.23
C LEU A 113 8.14 -10.15 10.41
N ARG A 114 9.44 -9.87 10.51
CA ARG A 114 10.46 -10.91 10.75
C ARG A 114 10.24 -11.63 12.07
N GLU A 115 9.98 -10.89 13.16
CA GLU A 115 9.64 -11.47 14.46
C GLU A 115 8.45 -12.43 14.36
N LEU A 116 7.38 -12.02 13.66
CA LEU A 116 6.18 -12.83 13.47
C LEU A 116 6.46 -14.10 12.64
N VAL A 117 7.20 -13.96 11.53
CA VAL A 117 7.57 -15.10 10.68
C VAL A 117 8.42 -16.10 11.44
N TYR A 118 9.42 -15.65 12.17
CA TYR A 118 10.27 -16.54 12.99
C TYR A 118 9.50 -17.19 14.13
N ALA A 119 8.60 -16.45 14.80
CA ALA A 119 7.78 -17.00 15.88
C ALA A 119 6.83 -18.11 15.41
N THR A 120 6.34 -18.02 14.16
CA THR A 120 5.42 -19.02 13.59
C THR A 120 6.13 -20.13 12.85
N GLY A 121 7.32 -19.91 12.33
CA GLY A 121 8.04 -20.83 11.47
C GLY A 121 7.42 -21.00 10.06
N PHE A 122 6.48 -20.13 9.67
CA PHE A 122 5.76 -20.25 8.40
C PHE A 122 6.59 -19.73 7.22
N PRO A 123 6.42 -20.30 6.03
CA PRO A 123 7.02 -19.76 4.82
C PRO A 123 6.42 -18.39 4.47
N ILE A 124 7.23 -17.58 3.80
CA ILE A 124 6.88 -16.23 3.38
C ILE A 124 7.19 -16.01 1.90
N THR A 125 6.29 -15.35 1.21
CA THR A 125 6.47 -14.87 -0.17
C THR A 125 6.13 -13.39 -0.29
N SER A 126 6.59 -12.76 -1.33
CA SER A 126 6.46 -11.31 -1.51
C SER A 126 5.99 -10.93 -2.92
N THR A 127 5.32 -9.79 -3.03
CA THR A 127 5.18 -9.09 -4.31
C THR A 127 6.51 -8.44 -4.70
N LEU A 128 6.64 -8.03 -5.97
CA LEU A 128 7.80 -7.25 -6.43
C LEU A 128 8.06 -6.02 -5.54
N GLN A 129 7.01 -5.28 -5.16
CA GLN A 129 7.12 -4.08 -4.32
C GLN A 129 7.37 -4.39 -2.84
N GLY A 130 7.24 -5.63 -2.43
CA GLY A 130 7.53 -6.07 -1.06
C GLY A 130 8.95 -6.66 -0.90
N LEU A 131 9.69 -6.82 -2.00
CA LEU A 131 11.06 -7.33 -1.92
C LEU A 131 11.92 -6.43 -1.02
N GLY A 132 12.66 -7.06 -0.11
CA GLY A 132 13.46 -6.37 0.91
C GLY A 132 12.77 -6.19 2.27
N CYS A 133 11.47 -6.47 2.41
CA CYS A 133 10.82 -6.47 3.73
C CYS A 133 11.21 -7.68 4.60
N PHE A 134 11.67 -8.76 3.97
CA PHE A 134 12.18 -9.98 4.60
C PHE A 134 13.51 -10.39 3.97
N PRO A 135 14.46 -11.00 4.69
CA PRO A 135 15.75 -11.43 4.12
C PRO A 135 15.56 -12.45 2.99
N ALA A 136 16.24 -12.22 1.88
CA ALA A 136 16.12 -13.08 0.69
C ALA A 136 16.91 -14.37 0.78
N ASP A 137 17.87 -14.43 1.69
CA ASP A 137 18.74 -15.59 1.97
C ASP A 137 18.21 -16.48 3.10
N ASP A 138 17.06 -16.13 3.69
CA ASP A 138 16.41 -16.92 4.72
C ASP A 138 15.67 -18.14 4.14
N ASN A 139 15.77 -19.27 4.81
CA ASN A 139 15.16 -20.54 4.40
C ASN A 139 13.61 -20.51 4.35
N GLN A 140 12.98 -19.57 5.07
CA GLN A 140 11.51 -19.40 5.03
C GLN A 140 11.06 -18.56 3.84
N PHE A 141 11.97 -17.84 3.16
CA PHE A 141 11.63 -17.00 2.02
C PHE A 141 11.55 -17.81 0.72
N LEU A 142 10.36 -17.94 0.16
CA LEU A 142 10.11 -18.69 -1.07
C LEU A 142 10.36 -17.88 -2.36
N GLY A 143 10.78 -16.63 -2.24
CA GLY A 143 10.93 -15.72 -3.38
C GLY A 143 9.67 -14.93 -3.68
N MET A 144 9.62 -14.35 -4.88
CA MET A 144 8.52 -13.54 -5.35
C MET A 144 7.37 -14.42 -5.85
N LEU A 145 6.12 -13.99 -5.60
CA LEU A 145 4.89 -14.60 -6.10
C LEU A 145 4.44 -13.98 -7.43
N GLY A 146 3.69 -14.71 -8.20
CA GLY A 146 2.97 -14.24 -9.39
C GLY A 146 3.59 -14.69 -10.71
N MET A 147 3.23 -14.01 -11.80
CA MET A 147 3.60 -14.37 -13.18
C MET A 147 5.12 -14.50 -13.39
N HIS A 148 5.90 -13.65 -12.71
CA HIS A 148 7.37 -13.64 -12.76
C HIS A 148 7.98 -14.18 -11.46
N GLY A 149 7.19 -14.89 -10.66
CA GLY A 149 7.62 -15.43 -9.39
C GLY A 149 8.32 -16.78 -9.50
N THR A 150 8.80 -17.27 -8.36
CA THR A 150 9.42 -18.59 -8.26
C THR A 150 8.36 -19.70 -8.32
N TYR A 151 8.77 -20.88 -8.74
CA TYR A 151 7.90 -22.06 -8.74
C TYR A 151 7.43 -22.39 -7.31
N GLU A 152 8.35 -22.31 -6.36
CA GLU A 152 8.12 -22.61 -4.94
C GLU A 152 7.05 -21.68 -4.35
N ALA A 153 7.16 -20.38 -4.58
CA ALA A 153 6.20 -19.39 -4.08
C ALA A 153 4.80 -19.61 -4.68
N ASN A 154 4.73 -19.80 -5.99
CA ASN A 154 3.44 -20.04 -6.67
C ASN A 154 2.79 -21.35 -6.24
N ASN A 155 3.56 -22.43 -6.10
CA ASN A 155 3.04 -23.73 -5.70
C ASN A 155 2.63 -23.75 -4.21
N ALA A 156 3.38 -23.11 -3.35
CA ALA A 156 3.03 -22.93 -1.93
C ALA A 156 1.74 -22.12 -1.79
N MET A 157 1.58 -21.04 -2.55
CA MET A 157 0.36 -20.22 -2.55
C MET A 157 -0.86 -21.01 -3.05
N TYR A 158 -0.71 -21.77 -4.14
CA TYR A 158 -1.80 -22.62 -4.66
C TYR A 158 -2.27 -23.68 -3.65
N SER A 159 -1.33 -24.25 -2.89
CA SER A 159 -1.61 -25.36 -1.98
C SER A 159 -1.89 -24.97 -0.54
N CYS A 160 -1.79 -23.67 -0.18
CA CYS A 160 -1.97 -23.22 1.19
C CYS A 160 -3.43 -23.34 1.65
N ASP A 161 -3.61 -23.54 2.96
CA ASP A 161 -4.91 -23.55 3.64
C ASP A 161 -5.17 -22.28 4.46
N LEU A 162 -4.13 -21.48 4.69
CA LEU A 162 -4.21 -20.17 5.31
C LEU A 162 -3.24 -19.20 4.64
N MET A 163 -3.75 -18.08 4.15
CA MET A 163 -2.96 -16.97 3.62
C MET A 163 -3.01 -15.78 4.56
N ILE A 164 -1.86 -15.38 5.09
CA ILE A 164 -1.72 -14.21 5.96
C ILE A 164 -1.18 -13.06 5.12
N ASN A 165 -2.08 -12.19 4.65
CA ASN A 165 -1.68 -11.05 3.83
C ASN A 165 -1.24 -9.85 4.68
N VAL A 166 -0.01 -9.40 4.48
CA VAL A 166 0.57 -8.23 5.17
C VAL A 166 1.04 -7.20 4.15
N GLY A 167 0.23 -6.18 3.92
CA GLY A 167 0.57 -5.05 3.06
C GLY A 167 0.69 -5.35 1.57
N ALA A 168 0.16 -6.49 1.10
CA ALA A 168 0.09 -6.83 -0.31
C ALA A 168 -1.30 -6.58 -0.89
N ARG A 169 -1.34 -6.40 -2.22
CA ARG A 169 -2.58 -6.33 -3.00
C ARG A 169 -2.71 -7.59 -3.86
N PHE A 170 -3.95 -7.84 -4.26
CA PHE A 170 -4.28 -8.91 -5.20
C PHE A 170 -4.53 -8.27 -6.58
N ASP A 171 -3.49 -8.18 -7.40
CA ASP A 171 -3.62 -7.72 -8.78
C ASP A 171 -3.44 -8.89 -9.77
N ASP A 172 -3.79 -8.66 -11.02
CA ASP A 172 -3.83 -9.68 -12.06
C ASP A 172 -2.47 -10.34 -12.32
N ARG A 173 -1.35 -9.63 -12.10
CA ARG A 173 0.01 -10.16 -12.25
C ARG A 173 0.38 -11.16 -11.17
N ILE A 174 -0.32 -11.11 -10.04
CA ILE A 174 -0.14 -12.01 -8.91
C ILE A 174 -1.15 -13.15 -8.97
N THR A 175 -2.44 -12.82 -9.10
CA THR A 175 -3.52 -13.82 -9.02
C THR A 175 -3.69 -14.65 -10.27
N GLY A 176 -3.40 -14.06 -11.45
CA GLY A 176 -3.76 -14.70 -12.70
C GLY A 176 -5.26 -15.00 -12.73
N LYS A 177 -5.63 -16.25 -12.93
CA LYS A 177 -7.02 -16.73 -12.92
C LYS A 177 -7.52 -16.81 -11.47
N ILE A 178 -8.46 -15.94 -11.12
CA ILE A 178 -8.92 -15.74 -9.73
C ILE A 178 -9.47 -17.05 -9.13
N ASP A 179 -10.26 -17.82 -9.88
CA ASP A 179 -10.88 -19.05 -9.40
C ASP A 179 -9.86 -20.15 -9.08
N GLU A 180 -8.65 -20.05 -9.59
CA GLU A 180 -7.55 -20.99 -9.37
C GLU A 180 -6.49 -20.45 -8.40
N PHE A 181 -6.57 -19.18 -8.02
CA PHE A 181 -5.63 -18.59 -7.08
C PHE A 181 -5.95 -18.99 -5.65
N SER A 182 -5.06 -19.79 -5.05
CA SER A 182 -5.17 -20.22 -3.65
C SER A 182 -6.56 -20.77 -3.25
N PRO A 183 -7.09 -21.77 -3.98
CA PRO A 183 -8.50 -22.16 -3.91
C PRO A 183 -8.92 -22.75 -2.56
N ASN A 184 -7.96 -23.18 -1.73
CA ASN A 184 -8.22 -23.82 -0.43
C ASN A 184 -7.94 -22.91 0.77
N SER A 185 -7.46 -21.68 0.55
CA SER A 185 -7.06 -20.79 1.63
C SER A 185 -8.24 -20.04 2.26
N LYS A 186 -8.04 -19.70 3.52
CA LYS A 186 -8.84 -18.73 4.26
C LYS A 186 -8.08 -17.43 4.39
#